data_be35c1b016066e631f20637a590bcb8b
#
_entry.id   be35c1b016066e631f20637a590bcb8b
#
_cell.length_a   1.000
_cell.length_b   1.000
_cell.length_c   1.000
_cell.angle_alpha   90.00
_cell.angle_beta   90.00
_cell.angle_gamma   90.00
#
_symmetry.space_group_name_H-M   'P 1'
#
loop_
_entity.id
_entity.type
_entity.pdbx_description
1 polymer ?
#
loop_
_entity_poly.entity_id
_entity_poly.type
_entity_poly.pdbx_seq_one_letter_code
_entity_poly.pdbx_strand_id
1 'polypeptide(L)'
;MLNIGSIFIFTFLALPIFTNGDWVHTVRGMEKNTLRWVIPVALLAVLASQFATRADWRAMFSLDYWQSLARYGMVMRIVESDFVHADEVDFQELTDVALRAAVRSLDSYSEYMTPDDYVEFDMAANQEYVGVGIEVGLFSGRIIISQVFEQGSAGVGGILAGDFIVGVDEVDTRDESLSEVIDRIRGESGSMVSIQVERPITAEEHSFNLERRAIALDSVVDVEMATETVGYMRVRQFIDETDLEMVSALQLLKSEGMQGLIIDLRGNPGGRVDIAVRMSEIFLDEGQEILTMQSRRGVEEVFYAEATLDANHQPLVVLIDGNSASASEIFSGALRDHARAVLVGDKSYGKGSVQSVYSFPDGDGLKLTSARYLLPSGEAINGTGVYPNVTVERST
;
A
#
# COMPACT_ATOMS: atom_id res chain seq x y z
N MET A 1 -10.45 -19.15 26.33
CA MET A 1 -10.31 -19.32 27.80
C MET A 1 -8.94 -18.76 28.17
N LEU A 2 -8.85 -17.48 28.51
CA LEU A 2 -7.62 -16.85 28.97
C LEU A 2 -7.37 -17.32 30.43
N ASN A 3 -6.19 -17.86 30.66
CA ASN A 3 -5.78 -18.44 31.93
C ASN A 3 -5.64 -17.32 32.98
N ILE A 4 -6.54 -17.29 33.97
CA ILE A 4 -6.59 -16.31 35.08
C ILE A 4 -5.23 -16.20 35.83
N GLY A 5 -4.40 -17.25 35.79
CA GLY A 5 -3.05 -17.24 36.35
C GLY A 5 -2.05 -16.28 35.66
N SER A 6 -2.20 -16.03 34.38
CA SER A 6 -1.30 -15.13 33.62
C SER A 6 -1.58 -13.65 33.89
N ILE A 7 -2.80 -13.29 34.24
CA ILE A 7 -3.20 -11.90 34.53
C ILE A 7 -2.62 -11.43 35.88
N PHE A 8 -2.49 -12.35 36.85
CA PHE A 8 -1.93 -12.02 38.17
C PHE A 8 -0.42 -11.78 38.16
N ILE A 9 0.34 -12.41 37.27
CA ILE A 9 1.80 -12.28 37.21
C ILE A 9 2.22 -10.92 36.63
N PHE A 10 1.47 -10.35 35.69
CA PHE A 10 1.82 -9.07 35.06
C PHE A 10 1.51 -7.85 35.95
N THR A 11 0.52 -7.91 36.84
CA THR A 11 0.16 -6.80 37.71
C THR A 11 1.15 -6.65 38.90
N PHE A 12 1.91 -7.70 39.22
CA PHE A 12 2.89 -7.69 40.30
C PHE A 12 4.29 -7.22 39.93
N LEU A 13 4.65 -7.25 38.63
CA LEU A 13 5.96 -6.76 38.16
C LEU A 13 6.10 -5.24 38.16
N ALA A 14 5.01 -4.49 38.36
CA ALA A 14 5.02 -3.02 38.43
C ALA A 14 5.18 -2.43 39.86
N LEU A 15 5.25 -3.28 40.90
CA LEU A 15 5.43 -2.82 42.29
C LEU A 15 6.66 -3.50 42.94
N PRO A 16 7.79 -2.78 43.12
CA PRO A 16 9.05 -3.38 43.60
C PRO A 16 9.12 -3.54 45.14
N ILE A 17 8.04 -3.84 45.83
CA ILE A 17 8.06 -3.86 47.32
C ILE A 17 7.77 -5.22 47.95
N PHE A 18 7.40 -6.25 47.22
CA PHE A 18 7.11 -7.56 47.84
C PHE A 18 7.91 -8.70 47.24
N THR A 19 9.02 -9.04 47.83
CA THR A 19 9.72 -10.32 47.64
C THR A 19 9.24 -11.33 48.68
N ASN A 20 8.87 -12.53 48.19
CA ASN A 20 8.51 -13.74 48.89
C ASN A 20 7.03 -13.92 49.33
N GLY A 21 6.37 -14.84 48.65
CA GLY A 21 5.37 -15.85 49.09
C GLY A 21 4.12 -15.42 49.88
N ASP A 22 4.06 -14.26 50.48
CA ASP A 22 3.06 -13.87 51.50
C ASP A 22 1.73 -13.29 50.95
N TRP A 23 1.62 -13.14 49.65
CA TRP A 23 0.44 -12.48 49.03
C TRP A 23 -0.86 -13.28 49.15
N VAL A 24 -0.79 -14.63 49.22
CA VAL A 24 -1.98 -15.49 49.37
C VAL A 24 -2.65 -15.28 50.72
N HIS A 25 -1.86 -14.96 51.77
CA HIS A 25 -2.38 -14.64 53.10
C HIS A 25 -2.93 -13.22 53.19
N THR A 26 -2.36 -12.26 52.44
CA THR A 26 -2.80 -10.86 52.45
C THR A 26 -4.18 -10.68 51.81
N VAL A 27 -4.46 -11.40 50.69
CA VAL A 27 -5.78 -11.34 50.03
C VAL A 27 -6.88 -12.03 50.85
N ARG A 28 -6.54 -13.04 51.64
CA ARG A 28 -7.51 -13.75 52.54
C ARG A 28 -7.96 -12.91 53.75
N GLY A 29 -7.19 -11.90 54.14
CA GLY A 29 -7.49 -11.03 55.28
C GLY A 29 -8.17 -9.71 54.90
N MET A 30 -8.37 -9.40 53.65
CA MET A 30 -9.00 -8.14 53.21
C MET A 30 -10.52 -8.19 53.43
N GLU A 31 -11.06 -7.18 54.11
CA GLU A 31 -12.52 -7.01 54.28
C GLU A 31 -13.20 -6.90 52.88
N LYS A 32 -14.42 -7.45 52.78
CA LYS A 32 -15.21 -7.48 51.54
C LYS A 32 -15.38 -6.10 50.92
N ASN A 33 -15.30 -5.03 51.68
CA ASN A 33 -15.40 -3.65 51.15
C ASN A 33 -14.12 -3.19 50.46
N THR A 34 -12.94 -3.63 50.85
CA THR A 34 -11.66 -3.29 50.19
C THR A 34 -11.53 -4.01 48.86
N LEU A 35 -12.00 -5.27 48.80
CA LEU A 35 -11.98 -6.06 47.55
C LEU A 35 -12.86 -5.46 46.44
N ARG A 36 -13.95 -4.75 46.79
CA ARG A 36 -14.85 -4.07 45.86
C ARG A 36 -14.17 -2.92 45.11
N TRP A 37 -13.13 -2.32 45.67
CA TRP A 37 -12.39 -1.22 45.02
C TRP A 37 -11.07 -1.68 44.38
N VAL A 38 -10.45 -2.73 44.92
CA VAL A 38 -9.19 -3.26 44.36
C VAL A 38 -9.39 -3.89 42.97
N ILE A 39 -10.49 -4.61 42.77
CA ILE A 39 -10.79 -5.24 41.48
C ILE A 39 -11.02 -4.21 40.36
N PRO A 40 -11.86 -3.17 40.49
CA PRO A 40 -12.02 -2.13 39.48
C PRO A 40 -10.74 -1.33 39.20
N VAL A 41 -9.96 -1.03 40.25
CA VAL A 41 -8.67 -0.31 40.10
C VAL A 41 -7.65 -1.17 39.37
N ALA A 42 -7.58 -2.48 39.71
CA ALA A 42 -6.69 -3.40 38.98
C ALA A 42 -7.14 -3.60 37.54
N LEU A 43 -8.44 -3.69 37.24
CA LEU A 43 -8.99 -3.74 35.90
C LEU A 43 -8.72 -2.46 35.12
N LEU A 44 -8.88 -1.30 35.74
CA LEU A 44 -8.51 0.00 35.14
C LEU A 44 -7.01 0.10 34.89
N ALA A 45 -6.16 -0.40 35.77
CA ALA A 45 -4.71 -0.42 35.57
C ALA A 45 -4.29 -1.39 34.44
N VAL A 46 -4.96 -2.55 34.29
CA VAL A 46 -4.73 -3.50 33.20
C VAL A 46 -5.22 -2.93 31.88
N LEU A 47 -6.39 -2.31 31.83
CA LEU A 47 -6.89 -1.59 30.66
C LEU A 47 -5.96 -0.43 30.30
N ALA A 48 -5.55 0.39 31.26
CA ALA A 48 -4.60 1.46 31.04
C ALA A 48 -3.24 0.94 30.56
N SER A 49 -2.76 -0.22 31.05
CA SER A 49 -1.50 -0.81 30.58
C SER A 49 -1.59 -1.36 29.14
N GLN A 50 -2.74 -1.88 28.72
CA GLN A 50 -2.95 -2.32 27.33
C GLN A 50 -3.07 -1.13 26.37
N PHE A 51 -3.62 -0.01 26.83
CA PHE A 51 -3.60 1.25 26.07
C PHE A 51 -2.23 1.93 26.07
N ALA A 52 -1.48 1.84 27.17
CA ALA A 52 -0.16 2.49 27.33
C ALA A 52 0.95 1.90 26.45
N THR A 53 0.78 0.68 25.92
CA THR A 53 1.76 0.07 25.02
C THR A 53 1.63 0.55 23.56
N ARG A 54 0.52 1.19 23.20
CA ARG A 54 0.25 1.68 21.84
C ARG A 54 0.01 3.19 21.73
N ALA A 55 -0.42 3.86 22.78
CA ALA A 55 -0.65 5.31 22.78
C ALA A 55 0.42 6.01 23.62
N ASP A 56 0.94 7.12 23.10
CA ASP A 56 1.79 8.01 23.88
C ASP A 56 0.95 8.56 25.05
N TRP A 57 1.11 7.98 26.26
CA TRP A 57 0.35 8.36 27.47
C TRP A 57 0.42 9.87 27.77
N ARG A 58 1.42 10.58 27.21
CA ARG A 58 1.53 12.04 27.27
C ARG A 58 0.35 12.74 26.61
N ALA A 59 -0.21 12.15 25.55
CA ALA A 59 -1.40 12.72 24.88
C ALA A 59 -2.63 12.64 25.79
N MET A 60 -2.78 11.59 26.61
CA MET A 60 -3.88 11.48 27.57
C MET A 60 -3.84 12.55 28.68
N PHE A 61 -2.68 13.17 28.92
CA PHE A 61 -2.51 14.26 29.90
C PHE A 61 -2.40 15.64 29.23
N SER A 62 -2.54 15.73 27.92
CA SER A 62 -2.54 17.02 27.20
C SER A 62 -3.86 17.75 27.46
N LEU A 63 -3.77 18.92 28.05
CA LEU A 63 -4.92 19.80 28.26
C LEU A 63 -5.58 20.17 26.91
N ASP A 64 -4.77 20.39 25.87
CA ASP A 64 -5.22 20.75 24.52
C ASP A 64 -6.05 19.63 23.90
N TYR A 65 -5.66 18.36 24.12
CA TYR A 65 -6.42 17.22 23.66
C TYR A 65 -7.83 17.19 24.25
N TRP A 66 -7.93 17.31 25.58
CA TRP A 66 -9.22 17.30 26.28
C TRP A 66 -10.08 18.52 25.97
N GLN A 67 -9.46 19.68 25.81
CA GLN A 67 -10.17 20.90 25.38
C GLN A 67 -10.75 20.76 23.96
N SER A 68 -10.03 20.11 23.06
CA SER A 68 -10.49 19.85 21.69
C SER A 68 -11.67 18.89 21.68
N LEU A 69 -11.62 17.79 22.44
CA LEU A 69 -12.74 16.86 22.60
C LEU A 69 -13.97 17.55 23.22
N ALA A 70 -13.76 18.35 24.28
CA ALA A 70 -14.85 19.10 24.92
C ALA A 70 -15.50 20.07 23.96
N ARG A 71 -14.72 20.75 23.12
CA ARG A 71 -15.23 21.68 22.09
C ARG A 71 -16.06 20.95 21.07
N TYR A 72 -15.58 19.78 20.56
CA TYR A 72 -16.32 18.94 19.63
C TYR A 72 -17.66 18.53 20.24
N GLY A 73 -17.68 17.97 21.46
CA GLY A 73 -18.88 17.56 22.15
C GLY A 73 -19.86 18.73 22.41
N MET A 74 -19.34 19.95 22.71
CA MET A 74 -20.16 21.13 22.89
C MET A 74 -20.87 21.54 21.57
N VAL A 75 -20.15 21.49 20.44
CA VAL A 75 -20.71 21.79 19.11
C VAL A 75 -21.80 20.78 18.76
N MET A 76 -21.54 19.48 18.95
CA MET A 76 -22.54 18.44 18.70
C MET A 76 -23.81 18.64 19.55
N ARG A 77 -23.65 19.03 20.81
CA ARG A 77 -24.78 19.30 21.69
C ARG A 77 -25.60 20.52 21.25
N ILE A 78 -24.97 21.55 20.71
CA ILE A 78 -25.67 22.72 20.13
C ILE A 78 -26.44 22.30 18.86
N VAL A 79 -25.82 21.47 18.01
CA VAL A 79 -26.49 20.90 16.84
C VAL A 79 -27.73 20.12 17.25
N GLU A 80 -27.63 19.26 18.25
CA GLU A 80 -28.75 18.48 18.81
C GLU A 80 -29.89 19.38 19.34
N SER A 81 -29.54 20.51 20.02
CA SER A 81 -30.54 21.34 20.69
C SER A 81 -31.14 22.42 19.79
N ASP A 82 -30.40 22.97 18.87
CA ASP A 82 -30.72 24.25 18.23
C ASP A 82 -30.86 24.13 16.69
N PHE A 83 -30.43 23.00 16.08
CA PHE A 83 -30.56 22.83 14.64
C PHE A 83 -32.03 22.63 14.28
N VAL A 84 -32.52 23.37 13.28
CA VAL A 84 -33.96 23.40 12.91
C VAL A 84 -34.51 22.03 12.45
N HIS A 85 -33.64 21.16 11.94
CA HIS A 85 -33.98 19.79 11.52
C HIS A 85 -33.21 18.75 12.36
N ALA A 86 -33.13 18.96 13.69
CA ALA A 86 -32.33 18.11 14.58
C ALA A 86 -32.78 16.63 14.61
N ASP A 87 -34.05 16.38 14.34
CA ASP A 87 -34.67 15.05 14.20
C ASP A 87 -34.22 14.28 12.93
N GLU A 88 -33.61 14.96 11.95
CA GLU A 88 -33.04 14.37 10.75
C GLU A 88 -31.51 14.13 10.88
N VAL A 89 -30.92 14.52 12.01
CA VAL A 89 -29.45 14.46 12.22
C VAL A 89 -29.02 13.07 12.65
N ASP A 90 -28.18 12.43 11.85
CA ASP A 90 -27.41 11.25 12.26
C ASP A 90 -26.06 11.69 12.86
N PHE A 91 -25.89 11.48 14.16
CA PHE A 91 -24.67 11.82 14.88
C PHE A 91 -23.49 10.94 14.48
N GLN A 92 -23.73 9.70 14.03
CA GLN A 92 -22.69 8.82 13.53
C GLN A 92 -22.17 9.38 12.21
N GLU A 93 -23.04 9.71 11.27
CA GLU A 93 -22.66 10.31 9.99
C GLU A 93 -21.87 11.63 10.19
N LEU A 94 -22.32 12.51 11.10
CA LEU A 94 -21.59 13.74 11.43
C LEU A 94 -20.19 13.45 12.00
N THR A 95 -20.06 12.42 12.82
CA THR A 95 -18.77 12.01 13.39
C THR A 95 -17.84 11.47 12.30
N ASP A 96 -18.35 10.63 11.40
CA ASP A 96 -17.58 10.07 10.28
C ASP A 96 -17.08 11.18 9.36
N VAL A 97 -17.92 12.14 9.02
CA VAL A 97 -17.54 13.33 8.23
C VAL A 97 -16.43 14.12 8.94
N ALA A 98 -16.56 14.34 10.25
CA ALA A 98 -15.55 15.07 11.02
C ALA A 98 -14.20 14.32 11.10
N LEU A 99 -14.22 12.99 11.31
CA LEU A 99 -13.03 12.14 11.35
C LEU A 99 -12.35 12.10 9.98
N ARG A 100 -13.12 11.89 8.90
CA ARG A 100 -12.59 11.96 7.53
C ARG A 100 -11.89 13.29 7.24
N ALA A 101 -12.54 14.41 7.58
CA ALA A 101 -11.98 15.74 7.36
C ALA A 101 -10.70 15.96 8.19
N ALA A 102 -10.70 15.56 9.45
CA ALA A 102 -9.55 15.68 10.34
C ALA A 102 -8.36 14.86 9.85
N VAL A 103 -8.56 13.60 9.47
CA VAL A 103 -7.49 12.72 9.00
C VAL A 103 -6.95 13.17 7.65
N ARG A 104 -7.81 13.53 6.70
CA ARG A 104 -7.40 14.06 5.39
C ARG A 104 -6.63 15.38 5.47
N SER A 105 -6.79 16.14 6.56
CA SER A 105 -6.02 17.37 6.78
C SER A 105 -4.55 17.13 7.15
N LEU A 106 -4.15 15.90 7.49
CA LEU A 106 -2.79 15.56 7.87
C LEU A 106 -1.88 15.44 6.64
N ASP A 107 -2.33 14.67 5.64
CA ASP A 107 -1.67 14.46 4.36
C ASP A 107 -2.64 13.81 3.35
N SER A 108 -2.18 13.64 2.10
CA SER A 108 -2.99 13.08 1.01
C SER A 108 -3.14 11.55 1.04
N TYR A 109 -2.45 10.85 1.95
CA TYR A 109 -2.41 9.39 2.02
C TYR A 109 -3.13 8.82 3.24
N SER A 110 -3.33 9.67 4.28
CA SER A 110 -4.06 9.30 5.50
C SER A 110 -5.55 9.39 5.27
N GLU A 111 -6.29 8.38 5.73
CA GLU A 111 -7.73 8.25 5.49
C GLU A 111 -8.43 7.54 6.64
N TYR A 112 -9.56 8.09 7.08
CA TYR A 112 -10.51 7.40 7.94
C TYR A 112 -11.57 6.76 7.05
N MET A 113 -11.85 5.49 7.30
CA MET A 113 -12.76 4.64 6.54
C MET A 113 -13.90 4.19 7.44
N THR A 114 -15.13 4.33 6.97
CA THR A 114 -16.29 3.68 7.59
C THR A 114 -16.19 2.15 7.41
N PRO A 115 -17.04 1.35 8.07
CA PRO A 115 -17.00 -0.11 7.92
C PRO A 115 -17.10 -0.56 6.47
N ASP A 116 -17.98 0.06 5.67
CA ASP A 116 -18.14 -0.27 4.26
C ASP A 116 -16.89 0.08 3.45
N ASP A 117 -16.32 1.29 3.65
CA ASP A 117 -15.08 1.70 2.99
C ASP A 117 -13.90 0.79 3.39
N TYR A 118 -13.85 0.35 4.66
CA TYR A 118 -12.76 -0.51 5.13
C TYR A 118 -12.84 -1.91 4.53
N VAL A 119 -14.04 -2.46 4.39
CA VAL A 119 -14.26 -3.74 3.69
C VAL A 119 -13.85 -3.62 2.23
N GLU A 120 -14.23 -2.54 1.54
CA GLU A 120 -13.83 -2.29 0.15
C GLU A 120 -12.31 -2.14 0.03
N PHE A 121 -11.67 -1.39 0.94
CA PHE A 121 -10.22 -1.24 1.00
C PHE A 121 -9.51 -2.59 1.23
N ASP A 122 -9.99 -3.40 2.18
CA ASP A 122 -9.39 -4.71 2.49
C ASP A 122 -9.56 -5.69 1.32
N MET A 123 -10.73 -5.69 0.68
CA MET A 123 -10.96 -6.45 -0.55
C MET A 123 -10.01 -5.99 -1.67
N ALA A 124 -9.86 -4.68 -1.87
CA ALA A 124 -8.97 -4.16 -2.90
C ALA A 124 -7.48 -4.45 -2.61
N ALA A 125 -7.08 -4.43 -1.34
CA ALA A 125 -5.70 -4.72 -0.93
C ALA A 125 -5.33 -6.21 -1.08
N ASN A 126 -6.32 -7.11 -0.94
CA ASN A 126 -6.14 -8.56 -1.00
C ASN A 126 -6.50 -9.16 -2.37
N GLN A 127 -7.04 -8.37 -3.29
CA GLN A 127 -7.37 -8.85 -4.63
C GLN A 127 -6.10 -9.00 -5.48
N GLU A 128 -5.77 -10.24 -5.80
CA GLU A 128 -5.13 -10.57 -7.07
C GLU A 128 -5.96 -9.87 -8.18
N TYR A 129 -5.32 -9.36 -9.22
CA TYR A 129 -6.03 -8.77 -10.36
C TYR A 129 -6.90 -9.82 -11.04
N VAL A 130 -8.10 -10.04 -10.48
CA VAL A 130 -9.06 -10.99 -11.04
C VAL A 130 -9.89 -10.28 -12.12
N GLY A 131 -9.74 -10.76 -13.35
CA GLY A 131 -10.41 -10.19 -14.50
C GLY A 131 -10.32 -11.12 -15.71
N VAL A 132 -10.53 -10.56 -16.88
CA VAL A 132 -10.48 -11.31 -18.15
C VAL A 132 -9.18 -11.12 -18.93
N GLY A 133 -8.25 -10.29 -18.42
CA GLY A 133 -6.97 -10.02 -19.09
C GLY A 133 -7.06 -8.98 -20.20
N ILE A 134 -7.69 -7.84 -19.92
CA ILE A 134 -7.69 -6.66 -20.77
C ILE A 134 -7.31 -5.41 -19.98
N GLU A 135 -6.65 -4.48 -20.65
CA GLU A 135 -6.50 -3.11 -20.19
C GLU A 135 -7.46 -2.22 -20.97
N VAL A 136 -8.17 -1.34 -20.27
CA VAL A 136 -9.18 -0.47 -20.86
C VAL A 136 -8.86 0.99 -20.60
N GLY A 137 -9.23 1.85 -21.54
CA GLY A 137 -9.04 3.30 -21.48
C GLY A 137 -10.14 4.05 -22.18
N LEU A 138 -10.03 5.38 -22.21
CA LEU A 138 -10.94 6.25 -22.94
C LEU A 138 -10.29 6.74 -24.25
N PHE A 139 -11.00 6.56 -25.35
CA PHE A 139 -10.62 7.11 -26.65
C PHE A 139 -11.84 7.79 -27.31
N SER A 140 -11.74 9.09 -27.52
CA SER A 140 -12.85 9.91 -28.08
C SER A 140 -14.18 9.75 -27.35
N GLY A 141 -14.12 9.63 -26.01
CA GLY A 141 -15.29 9.48 -25.15
C GLY A 141 -15.91 8.07 -25.11
N ARG A 142 -15.29 7.09 -25.76
CA ARG A 142 -15.68 5.68 -25.76
C ARG A 142 -14.66 4.84 -25.01
N ILE A 143 -15.11 3.75 -24.40
CA ILE A 143 -14.23 2.81 -23.71
C ILE A 143 -13.60 1.88 -24.73
N ILE A 144 -12.27 1.94 -24.83
CA ILE A 144 -11.47 1.13 -25.75
C ILE A 144 -10.61 0.13 -24.98
N ILE A 145 -10.43 -1.06 -25.53
CA ILE A 145 -9.45 -2.04 -25.06
C ILE A 145 -8.08 -1.62 -25.60
N SER A 146 -7.22 -1.11 -24.72
CA SER A 146 -5.88 -0.64 -25.07
C SER A 146 -4.88 -1.78 -25.21
N GLN A 147 -5.05 -2.84 -24.39
CA GLN A 147 -4.19 -4.02 -24.40
C GLN A 147 -4.98 -5.28 -24.07
N VAL A 148 -4.58 -6.41 -24.67
CA VAL A 148 -5.10 -7.74 -24.36
C VAL A 148 -3.93 -8.61 -23.95
N PHE A 149 -4.05 -9.26 -22.78
CA PHE A 149 -3.05 -10.20 -22.28
C PHE A 149 -3.34 -11.60 -22.86
N GLU A 150 -2.39 -12.15 -23.59
CA GLU A 150 -2.57 -13.42 -24.34
C GLU A 150 -2.95 -14.59 -23.43
N GLN A 151 -2.45 -14.59 -22.17
CA GLN A 151 -2.76 -15.62 -21.17
C GLN A 151 -4.13 -15.41 -20.51
N GLY A 152 -4.75 -14.24 -20.68
CA GLY A 152 -6.08 -13.93 -20.17
C GLY A 152 -7.18 -14.62 -20.97
N SER A 153 -8.35 -14.82 -20.34
CA SER A 153 -9.52 -15.41 -21.02
C SER A 153 -9.97 -14.59 -22.23
N ALA A 154 -9.75 -13.26 -22.24
CA ALA A 154 -10.05 -12.37 -23.35
C ALA A 154 -9.15 -12.63 -24.57
N GLY A 155 -7.84 -12.82 -24.36
CA GLY A 155 -6.90 -13.14 -25.44
C GLY A 155 -7.21 -14.49 -26.07
N VAL A 156 -7.42 -15.50 -25.24
CA VAL A 156 -7.85 -16.83 -25.70
C VAL A 156 -9.21 -16.79 -26.39
N GLY A 157 -10.12 -15.92 -25.93
CA GLY A 157 -11.47 -15.74 -26.50
C GLY A 157 -11.51 -14.98 -27.83
N GLY A 158 -10.45 -14.26 -28.20
CA GLY A 158 -10.35 -13.53 -29.47
C GLY A 158 -10.76 -12.06 -29.42
N ILE A 159 -10.80 -11.46 -28.25
CA ILE A 159 -10.85 -10.00 -28.09
C ILE A 159 -9.52 -9.41 -28.61
N LEU A 160 -9.59 -8.26 -29.24
CA LEU A 160 -8.42 -7.58 -29.82
C LEU A 160 -8.22 -6.18 -29.21
N ALA A 161 -6.96 -5.78 -29.09
CA ALA A 161 -6.65 -4.38 -28.81
C ALA A 161 -7.23 -3.49 -29.92
N GLY A 162 -7.86 -2.38 -29.50
CA GLY A 162 -8.60 -1.50 -30.39
C GLY A 162 -10.11 -1.75 -30.47
N ASP A 163 -10.62 -2.85 -29.94
CA ASP A 163 -12.06 -3.09 -29.81
C ASP A 163 -12.67 -2.09 -28.81
N PHE A 164 -13.90 -1.57 -29.06
CA PHE A 164 -14.65 -0.74 -28.13
C PHE A 164 -15.62 -1.58 -27.34
N ILE A 165 -15.62 -1.44 -26.02
CA ILE A 165 -16.62 -2.10 -25.16
C ILE A 165 -17.96 -1.36 -25.31
N VAL A 166 -18.99 -2.11 -25.64
CA VAL A 166 -20.35 -1.59 -25.85
C VAL A 166 -21.38 -2.21 -24.92
N GLY A 167 -21.04 -3.31 -24.25
CA GLY A 167 -21.89 -3.96 -23.25
C GLY A 167 -21.15 -4.94 -22.36
N VAL A 168 -21.63 -5.08 -21.12
CA VAL A 168 -21.17 -6.07 -20.13
C VAL A 168 -22.38 -6.70 -19.44
N ASP A 169 -22.46 -8.03 -19.40
CA ASP A 169 -23.55 -8.81 -18.80
C ASP A 169 -24.95 -8.31 -19.23
N GLU A 170 -25.17 -8.18 -20.54
CA GLU A 170 -26.42 -7.72 -21.17
C GLU A 170 -26.78 -6.24 -20.88
N VAL A 171 -25.91 -5.47 -20.20
CA VAL A 171 -26.08 -4.03 -19.96
C VAL A 171 -25.31 -3.25 -21.02
N ASP A 172 -25.99 -2.30 -21.70
CA ASP A 172 -25.34 -1.35 -22.60
C ASP A 172 -24.46 -0.37 -21.79
N THR A 173 -23.18 -0.33 -22.09
CA THR A 173 -22.18 0.45 -21.33
C THR A 173 -21.71 1.71 -22.06
N ARG A 174 -22.34 2.09 -23.17
CA ARG A 174 -21.92 3.23 -24.01
C ARG A 174 -21.97 4.57 -23.29
N ASP A 175 -22.90 4.71 -22.35
CA ASP A 175 -23.10 5.93 -21.53
C ASP A 175 -22.52 5.81 -20.11
N GLU A 176 -21.89 4.67 -19.77
CA GLU A 176 -21.27 4.46 -18.45
C GLU A 176 -19.85 5.04 -18.38
N SER A 177 -19.42 5.40 -17.18
CA SER A 177 -18.03 5.81 -16.93
C SER A 177 -17.07 4.61 -17.04
N LEU A 178 -15.79 4.91 -17.25
CA LEU A 178 -14.74 3.88 -17.29
C LEU A 178 -14.71 3.04 -16.00
N SER A 179 -14.91 3.68 -14.85
CA SER A 179 -14.92 2.98 -13.55
C SER A 179 -16.07 2.00 -13.44
N GLU A 180 -17.27 2.40 -13.79
CA GLU A 180 -18.47 1.53 -13.76
C GLU A 180 -18.29 0.30 -14.64
N VAL A 181 -17.72 0.47 -15.84
CA VAL A 181 -17.45 -0.67 -16.74
C VAL A 181 -16.36 -1.58 -16.20
N ILE A 182 -15.29 -1.03 -15.61
CA ILE A 182 -14.25 -1.83 -14.94
C ILE A 182 -14.85 -2.67 -13.82
N ASP A 183 -15.71 -2.08 -12.97
CA ASP A 183 -16.33 -2.77 -11.84
C ASP A 183 -17.25 -3.91 -12.30
N ARG A 184 -17.94 -3.76 -13.45
CA ARG A 184 -18.73 -4.85 -14.05
C ARG A 184 -17.85 -5.99 -14.60
N ILE A 185 -16.69 -5.65 -15.18
CA ILE A 185 -15.77 -6.66 -15.76
C ILE A 185 -15.08 -7.44 -14.64
N ARG A 186 -14.76 -6.80 -13.51
CA ARG A 186 -14.20 -7.45 -12.33
C ARG A 186 -15.22 -8.38 -11.67
N GLY A 187 -14.76 -9.25 -10.78
CA GLY A 187 -15.61 -10.15 -10.00
C GLY A 187 -14.83 -11.31 -9.43
N GLU A 188 -15.52 -12.27 -8.84
CA GLU A 188 -14.90 -13.46 -8.22
C GLU A 188 -14.18 -14.32 -9.25
N SER A 189 -13.00 -14.85 -8.87
CA SER A 189 -12.24 -15.78 -9.71
C SER A 189 -13.06 -17.03 -10.03
N GLY A 190 -13.04 -17.46 -11.29
CA GLY A 190 -13.85 -18.56 -11.79
C GLY A 190 -15.27 -18.18 -12.21
N SER A 191 -15.74 -16.96 -11.94
CA SER A 191 -17.05 -16.50 -12.42
C SER A 191 -16.98 -16.11 -13.91
N MET A 192 -18.14 -16.10 -14.58
CA MET A 192 -18.24 -15.76 -16.00
C MET A 192 -18.70 -14.32 -16.15
N VAL A 193 -18.24 -13.65 -17.22
CA VAL A 193 -18.71 -12.33 -17.67
C VAL A 193 -18.91 -12.35 -19.18
N SER A 194 -19.98 -11.74 -19.64
CA SER A 194 -20.23 -11.54 -21.06
C SER A 194 -19.81 -10.11 -21.48
N ILE A 195 -18.83 -10.00 -22.37
CA ILE A 195 -18.37 -8.71 -22.90
C ILE A 195 -18.77 -8.60 -24.37
N GLN A 196 -19.47 -7.50 -24.69
CA GLN A 196 -19.83 -7.14 -26.05
C GLN A 196 -18.90 -6.02 -26.52
N VAL A 197 -18.29 -6.24 -27.68
CA VAL A 197 -17.37 -5.25 -28.28
C VAL A 197 -17.80 -4.90 -29.70
N GLU A 198 -17.55 -3.66 -30.09
CA GLU A 198 -17.62 -3.21 -31.48
C GLU A 198 -16.19 -3.15 -32.06
N ARG A 199 -15.95 -3.87 -33.14
CA ARG A 199 -14.63 -3.90 -33.79
C ARG A 199 -14.54 -2.81 -34.86
N PRO A 200 -13.71 -1.77 -34.69
CA PRO A 200 -13.70 -0.57 -35.58
C PRO A 200 -13.49 -0.88 -37.05
N ILE A 201 -12.69 -1.89 -37.39
CA ILE A 201 -12.30 -2.22 -38.78
C ILE A 201 -13.50 -2.78 -39.54
N THR A 202 -14.34 -3.57 -38.93
CA THR A 202 -15.48 -4.23 -39.57
C THR A 202 -16.82 -3.59 -39.20
N ALA A 203 -16.86 -2.75 -38.16
CA ALA A 203 -18.06 -2.22 -37.53
C ALA A 203 -19.06 -3.31 -37.11
N GLU A 204 -18.54 -4.51 -36.80
CA GLU A 204 -19.32 -5.66 -36.31
C GLU A 204 -19.26 -5.73 -34.79
N GLU A 205 -20.38 -6.09 -34.20
CA GLU A 205 -20.45 -6.39 -32.77
C GLU A 205 -20.17 -7.89 -32.55
N HIS A 206 -19.32 -8.17 -31.57
CA HIS A 206 -18.98 -9.51 -31.13
C HIS A 206 -19.27 -9.67 -29.64
N SER A 207 -19.73 -10.84 -29.22
CA SER A 207 -19.99 -11.16 -27.83
C SER A 207 -19.10 -12.32 -27.38
N PHE A 208 -18.45 -12.15 -26.21
CA PHE A 208 -17.51 -13.10 -25.64
C PHE A 208 -17.93 -13.45 -24.24
N ASN A 209 -18.10 -14.75 -23.95
CA ASN A 209 -18.30 -15.26 -22.59
C ASN A 209 -16.93 -15.68 -22.03
N LEU A 210 -16.47 -14.97 -21.03
CA LEU A 210 -15.11 -15.04 -20.52
C LEU A 210 -15.12 -15.42 -19.04
N GLU A 211 -14.20 -16.27 -18.64
CA GLU A 211 -13.99 -16.61 -17.25
C GLU A 211 -13.09 -15.57 -16.59
N ARG A 212 -13.51 -15.01 -15.45
CA ARG A 212 -12.66 -14.17 -14.63
C ARG A 212 -11.60 -15.04 -13.96
N ARG A 213 -10.33 -14.70 -14.15
CA ARG A 213 -9.17 -15.42 -13.60
C ARG A 213 -8.23 -14.43 -12.94
N ALA A 214 -7.44 -14.93 -11.99
CA ALA A 214 -6.26 -14.20 -11.56
C ALA A 214 -5.34 -14.03 -12.77
N ILE A 215 -5.04 -12.79 -13.13
CA ILE A 215 -4.17 -12.46 -14.25
C ILE A 215 -2.78 -12.23 -13.68
N ALA A 216 -1.87 -13.14 -13.93
CA ALA A 216 -0.45 -12.90 -13.70
C ALA A 216 0.01 -11.88 -14.77
N LEU A 217 0.27 -10.67 -14.35
CA LEU A 217 0.86 -9.64 -15.20
C LEU A 217 2.36 -9.73 -15.07
N ASP A 218 3.06 -10.00 -16.16
CA ASP A 218 4.52 -9.89 -16.17
C ASP A 218 4.90 -8.46 -15.76
N SER A 219 5.65 -8.37 -14.69
CA SER A 219 6.12 -7.12 -14.12
C SER A 219 7.42 -6.65 -14.78
N VAL A 220 8.22 -7.59 -15.30
CA VAL A 220 9.43 -7.34 -16.09
C VAL A 220 9.14 -7.67 -17.55
N VAL A 221 9.15 -6.66 -18.39
CA VAL A 221 8.77 -6.74 -19.80
C VAL A 221 9.81 -6.09 -20.70
N ASP A 222 9.62 -6.16 -22.02
CA ASP A 222 10.50 -5.55 -23.02
C ASP A 222 11.97 -5.96 -22.81
N VAL A 223 12.21 -7.23 -22.51
CA VAL A 223 13.55 -7.79 -22.26
C VAL A 223 14.23 -8.06 -23.58
N GLU A 224 15.22 -7.24 -23.94
CA GLU A 224 15.92 -7.30 -25.22
C GLU A 224 17.36 -6.77 -25.17
N MET A 225 18.15 -7.12 -26.14
CA MET A 225 19.45 -6.47 -26.35
C MET A 225 19.25 -5.16 -27.12
N ALA A 226 19.36 -4.01 -26.44
CA ALA A 226 19.29 -2.67 -27.05
C ALA A 226 20.44 -2.40 -28.04
N THR A 227 21.61 -3.02 -27.79
CA THR A 227 22.75 -3.03 -28.70
C THR A 227 23.44 -4.41 -28.64
N GLU A 228 24.51 -4.62 -29.36
CA GLU A 228 25.28 -5.89 -29.30
C GLU A 228 25.76 -6.25 -27.88
N THR A 229 25.90 -5.27 -26.99
CA THR A 229 26.47 -5.48 -25.65
C THR A 229 25.66 -4.88 -24.50
N VAL A 230 24.56 -4.16 -24.79
CA VAL A 230 23.73 -3.51 -23.78
C VAL A 230 22.35 -4.15 -23.76
N GLY A 231 21.99 -4.77 -22.64
CA GLY A 231 20.67 -5.28 -22.37
C GLY A 231 19.73 -4.17 -21.90
N TYR A 232 18.47 -4.36 -22.14
CA TYR A 232 17.37 -3.50 -21.69
C TYR A 232 16.27 -4.37 -21.10
N MET A 233 15.65 -3.88 -20.03
CA MET A 233 14.40 -4.39 -19.49
C MET A 233 13.57 -3.27 -18.89
N ARG A 234 12.27 -3.40 -18.92
CA ARG A 234 11.34 -2.49 -18.27
C ARG A 234 10.65 -3.18 -17.09
N VAL A 235 10.64 -2.52 -15.95
CA VAL A 235 9.90 -2.97 -14.76
C VAL A 235 8.67 -2.09 -14.63
N ARG A 236 7.47 -2.67 -14.78
CA ARG A 236 6.19 -1.95 -14.73
C ARG A 236 5.73 -1.67 -13.32
N GLN A 237 5.96 -2.61 -12.42
CA GLN A 237 5.52 -2.54 -11.03
C GLN A 237 6.33 -3.50 -10.16
N PHE A 238 6.37 -3.27 -8.84
CA PHE A 238 6.99 -4.15 -7.86
C PHE A 238 5.90 -5.01 -7.21
N ILE A 239 5.60 -6.15 -7.79
CA ILE A 239 4.60 -7.14 -7.32
C ILE A 239 5.28 -8.45 -6.96
N ASP A 240 4.50 -9.43 -6.49
CA ASP A 240 5.02 -10.77 -6.22
C ASP A 240 5.74 -11.34 -7.47
N GLU A 241 6.86 -12.01 -7.24
CA GLU A 241 7.69 -12.64 -8.27
C GLU A 241 8.49 -11.68 -9.19
N THR A 242 8.36 -10.34 -9.09
CA THR A 242 9.14 -9.39 -9.91
C THR A 242 10.65 -9.58 -9.76
N ASP A 243 11.12 -9.93 -8.57
CA ASP A 243 12.53 -10.25 -8.30
C ASP A 243 12.96 -11.51 -9.06
N LEU A 244 12.13 -12.54 -9.13
CA LEU A 244 12.39 -13.78 -9.87
C LEU A 244 12.34 -13.54 -11.39
N GLU A 245 11.39 -12.76 -11.87
CA GLU A 245 11.31 -12.34 -13.27
C GLU A 245 12.57 -11.55 -13.67
N MET A 246 13.03 -10.62 -12.82
CA MET A 246 14.27 -9.88 -13.05
C MET A 246 15.49 -10.81 -13.14
N VAL A 247 15.61 -11.78 -12.24
CA VAL A 247 16.71 -12.76 -12.29
C VAL A 247 16.67 -13.55 -13.60
N SER A 248 15.49 -13.97 -14.04
CA SER A 248 15.30 -14.70 -15.30
C SER A 248 15.68 -13.84 -16.51
N ALA A 249 15.26 -12.58 -16.53
CA ALA A 249 15.61 -11.61 -17.57
C ALA A 249 17.13 -11.36 -17.61
N LEU A 250 17.77 -11.22 -16.45
CA LEU A 250 19.23 -11.07 -16.37
C LEU A 250 19.98 -12.29 -16.92
N GLN A 251 19.51 -13.50 -16.63
CA GLN A 251 20.09 -14.73 -17.16
C GLN A 251 19.98 -14.79 -18.69
N LEU A 252 18.82 -14.43 -19.24
CA LEU A 252 18.58 -14.36 -20.68
C LEU A 252 19.57 -13.39 -21.33
N LEU A 253 19.61 -12.13 -20.87
CA LEU A 253 20.47 -11.08 -21.44
C LEU A 253 21.98 -11.44 -21.31
N LYS A 254 22.40 -12.05 -20.18
CA LYS A 254 23.76 -12.57 -20.01
C LYS A 254 24.09 -13.65 -21.04
N SER A 255 23.15 -14.54 -21.35
CA SER A 255 23.34 -15.58 -22.37
C SER A 255 23.48 -15.03 -23.78
N GLU A 256 22.93 -13.84 -24.04
CA GLU A 256 23.05 -13.10 -25.30
C GLU A 256 24.28 -12.18 -25.37
N GLY A 257 25.11 -12.18 -24.32
CA GLY A 257 26.40 -11.44 -24.32
C GLY A 257 26.34 -10.03 -23.72
N MET A 258 25.33 -9.74 -22.90
CA MET A 258 25.19 -8.46 -22.19
C MET A 258 26.43 -8.12 -21.34
N GLN A 259 26.94 -6.90 -21.51
CA GLN A 259 28.05 -6.33 -20.75
C GLN A 259 27.62 -5.09 -19.95
N GLY A 260 26.48 -4.48 -20.25
CA GLY A 260 25.85 -3.37 -19.53
C GLY A 260 24.35 -3.49 -19.57
N LEU A 261 23.64 -2.88 -18.62
CA LEU A 261 22.19 -3.01 -18.45
C LEU A 261 21.51 -1.66 -18.32
N ILE A 262 20.36 -1.52 -18.95
CA ILE A 262 19.41 -0.43 -18.76
C ILE A 262 18.14 -1.02 -18.12
N ILE A 263 17.76 -0.51 -16.94
CA ILE A 263 16.48 -0.81 -16.29
C ILE A 263 15.59 0.42 -16.44
N ASP A 264 14.42 0.24 -17.04
CA ASP A 264 13.44 1.33 -17.23
C ASP A 264 12.34 1.25 -16.18
N LEU A 265 12.32 2.26 -15.29
CA LEU A 265 11.30 2.47 -14.25
C LEU A 265 10.37 3.64 -14.59
N ARG A 266 10.43 4.20 -15.78
CA ARG A 266 9.53 5.29 -16.17
C ARG A 266 8.08 4.82 -16.19
N GLY A 267 7.21 5.60 -15.52
CA GLY A 267 5.80 5.25 -15.35
C GLY A 267 5.53 4.15 -14.30
N ASN A 268 6.53 3.67 -13.57
CA ASN A 268 6.38 2.64 -12.55
C ASN A 268 5.92 3.26 -11.22
N PRO A 269 4.66 3.04 -10.75
CA PRO A 269 4.12 3.65 -9.53
C PRO A 269 4.69 3.05 -8.23
N GLY A 270 5.56 2.06 -8.34
CA GLY A 270 6.11 1.32 -7.20
C GLY A 270 5.41 -0.02 -6.97
N GLY A 271 5.13 -0.31 -5.73
CA GLY A 271 4.52 -1.56 -5.28
C GLY A 271 5.06 -2.00 -3.92
N ARG A 272 5.36 -3.28 -3.77
CA ARG A 272 5.83 -3.89 -2.54
C ARG A 272 7.27 -3.49 -2.22
N VAL A 273 7.49 -3.06 -0.98
CA VAL A 273 8.80 -2.62 -0.49
C VAL A 273 9.78 -3.79 -0.37
N ASP A 274 9.32 -4.94 0.13
CA ASP A 274 10.14 -6.14 0.26
C ASP A 274 10.65 -6.66 -1.11
N ILE A 275 9.86 -6.49 -2.17
CA ILE A 275 10.30 -6.77 -3.54
C ILE A 275 11.41 -5.79 -3.98
N ALA A 276 11.22 -4.48 -3.71
CA ALA A 276 12.26 -3.49 -4.02
C ALA A 276 13.57 -3.76 -3.27
N VAL A 277 13.49 -4.21 -2.03
CA VAL A 277 14.66 -4.63 -1.24
C VAL A 277 15.35 -5.81 -1.93
N ARG A 278 14.64 -6.92 -2.20
CA ARG A 278 15.20 -8.10 -2.88
C ARG A 278 15.78 -7.79 -4.27
N MET A 279 15.11 -6.93 -5.02
CA MET A 279 15.66 -6.49 -6.32
C MET A 279 16.94 -5.65 -6.16
N SER A 280 17.03 -4.84 -5.10
CA SER A 280 18.24 -4.06 -4.82
C SER A 280 19.42 -4.95 -4.46
N GLU A 281 19.18 -6.04 -3.73
CA GLU A 281 20.19 -7.04 -3.34
C GLU A 281 20.88 -7.70 -4.55
N ILE A 282 20.19 -7.79 -5.71
CA ILE A 282 20.77 -8.33 -6.95
C ILE A 282 21.96 -7.49 -7.42
N PHE A 283 22.01 -6.21 -7.06
CA PHE A 283 22.99 -5.24 -7.57
C PHE A 283 23.92 -4.66 -6.50
N LEU A 284 23.57 -4.77 -5.23
CA LEU A 284 24.35 -4.23 -4.11
C LEU A 284 25.21 -5.30 -3.46
N ASP A 285 26.29 -4.87 -2.82
CA ASP A 285 27.15 -5.75 -2.06
C ASP A 285 26.55 -6.02 -0.67
N GLU A 286 26.87 -7.18 -0.10
CA GLU A 286 26.45 -7.56 1.26
C GLU A 286 26.76 -6.46 2.28
N GLY A 287 25.77 -6.12 3.10
CA GLY A 287 25.86 -5.13 4.16
C GLY A 287 25.71 -3.68 3.72
N GLN A 288 25.48 -3.40 2.43
CA GLN A 288 25.10 -2.07 1.97
C GLN A 288 23.67 -1.77 2.39
N GLU A 289 23.45 -0.59 2.97
CA GLU A 289 22.12 -0.13 3.36
C GLU A 289 21.26 0.11 2.11
N ILE A 290 20.02 -0.38 2.13
CA ILE A 290 19.04 -0.14 1.05
C ILE A 290 18.09 0.96 1.46
N LEU A 291 17.59 0.89 2.69
CA LEU A 291 16.49 1.71 3.16
C LEU A 291 16.48 1.78 4.68
N THR A 292 16.20 2.97 5.23
CA THR A 292 15.87 3.16 6.64
C THR A 292 14.41 3.56 6.77
N MET A 293 13.64 2.84 7.61
CA MET A 293 12.29 3.22 8.01
C MET A 293 12.34 4.01 9.31
N GLN A 294 11.84 5.24 9.28
CA GLN A 294 11.85 6.16 10.42
C GLN A 294 10.44 6.65 10.76
N SER A 295 10.01 6.38 11.99
CA SER A 295 8.77 6.91 12.54
C SER A 295 9.01 8.11 13.46
N ARG A 296 7.94 8.63 14.04
CA ARG A 296 8.01 9.65 15.10
C ARG A 296 8.84 9.21 16.32
N ARG A 297 8.99 7.90 16.55
CA ARG A 297 9.75 7.33 17.68
C ARG A 297 11.24 7.16 17.39
N GLY A 298 11.66 7.39 16.16
CA GLY A 298 13.03 7.22 15.68
C GLY A 298 13.14 6.18 14.56
N VAL A 299 14.33 5.63 14.38
CA VAL A 299 14.56 4.53 13.44
C VAL A 299 13.83 3.29 13.95
N GLU A 300 12.98 2.70 13.11
CA GLU A 300 12.26 1.46 13.41
C GLU A 300 12.97 0.25 12.82
N GLU A 301 13.43 0.38 11.57
CA GLU A 301 14.07 -0.72 10.85
C GLU A 301 15.05 -0.17 9.81
N VAL A 302 16.12 -0.89 9.58
CA VAL A 302 17.12 -0.62 8.52
C VAL A 302 17.27 -1.89 7.70
N PHE A 303 17.08 -1.78 6.41
CA PHE A 303 17.21 -2.86 5.46
C PHE A 303 18.59 -2.80 4.83
N TYR A 304 19.33 -3.92 4.88
CA TYR A 304 20.65 -4.09 4.30
C TYR A 304 20.61 -5.17 3.24
N ALA A 305 21.43 -5.03 2.21
CA ALA A 305 21.59 -6.09 1.21
C ALA A 305 22.16 -7.35 1.87
N GLU A 306 21.49 -8.48 1.65
CA GLU A 306 21.99 -9.79 2.03
C GLU A 306 22.92 -10.34 0.94
N ALA A 307 23.76 -11.33 1.29
CA ALA A 307 24.68 -11.95 0.32
C ALA A 307 23.90 -12.65 -0.78
N THR A 308 24.04 -12.20 -2.01
CA THR A 308 23.55 -12.91 -3.20
C THR A 308 24.68 -13.65 -3.90
N LEU A 309 24.42 -14.89 -4.32
CA LEU A 309 25.44 -15.75 -4.96
C LEU A 309 25.90 -15.23 -6.34
N ASP A 310 25.12 -14.34 -6.98
CA ASP A 310 25.31 -13.84 -8.33
C ASP A 310 25.09 -12.31 -8.44
N ALA A 311 25.73 -11.52 -7.55
CA ALA A 311 25.64 -10.06 -7.66
C ALA A 311 26.03 -9.59 -9.07
N ASN A 312 25.15 -8.81 -9.66
CA ASN A 312 25.33 -8.32 -11.02
C ASN A 312 26.13 -7.02 -11.01
N HIS A 313 27.43 -7.07 -11.35
CA HIS A 313 28.34 -5.93 -11.31
C HIS A 313 28.53 -5.19 -12.65
N GLN A 314 27.82 -5.58 -13.71
CA GLN A 314 27.89 -4.86 -14.98
C GLN A 314 27.50 -3.38 -14.83
N PRO A 315 28.01 -2.49 -15.68
CA PRO A 315 27.53 -1.10 -15.75
C PRO A 315 26.01 -1.04 -15.81
N LEU A 316 25.41 -0.20 -14.97
CA LEU A 316 23.96 -0.12 -14.80
C LEU A 316 23.48 1.32 -14.98
N VAL A 317 22.45 1.49 -15.79
CA VAL A 317 21.67 2.71 -15.92
C VAL A 317 20.25 2.43 -15.51
N VAL A 318 19.65 3.33 -14.72
CA VAL A 318 18.23 3.27 -14.36
C VAL A 318 17.53 4.50 -14.92
N LEU A 319 16.49 4.29 -15.72
CA LEU A 319 15.65 5.37 -16.24
C LEU A 319 14.50 5.64 -15.27
N ILE A 320 14.32 6.92 -14.91
CA ILE A 320 13.24 7.38 -14.03
C ILE A 320 12.51 8.58 -14.61
N ASP A 321 11.25 8.78 -14.21
CA ASP A 321 10.48 9.97 -14.52
C ASP A 321 9.56 10.39 -13.36
N GLY A 322 8.78 11.45 -13.52
CA GLY A 322 7.86 11.97 -12.51
C GLY A 322 6.74 11.00 -12.08
N ASN A 323 6.59 9.86 -12.75
CA ASN A 323 5.66 8.79 -12.38
C ASN A 323 6.36 7.60 -11.70
N SER A 324 7.70 7.60 -11.63
CA SER A 324 8.47 6.63 -10.85
C SER A 324 8.27 6.94 -9.37
N ALA A 325 7.61 6.05 -8.61
CA ALA A 325 7.18 6.35 -7.24
C ALA A 325 7.43 5.19 -6.27
N SER A 326 7.50 5.50 -4.94
CA SER A 326 7.50 4.50 -3.85
C SER A 326 8.64 3.48 -3.98
N ALA A 327 8.33 2.18 -4.19
CA ALA A 327 9.31 1.10 -4.37
C ALA A 327 10.33 1.40 -5.48
N SER A 328 9.90 2.07 -6.58
CA SER A 328 10.82 2.53 -7.64
C SER A 328 11.86 3.53 -7.13
N GLU A 329 11.43 4.40 -6.19
CA GLU A 329 12.31 5.40 -5.59
C GLU A 329 13.27 4.80 -4.59
N ILE A 330 12.82 3.78 -3.84
CA ILE A 330 13.67 2.99 -2.94
C ILE A 330 14.77 2.31 -3.73
N PHE A 331 14.40 1.53 -4.76
CA PHE A 331 15.34 0.81 -5.61
C PHE A 331 16.33 1.74 -6.31
N SER A 332 15.83 2.74 -7.03
CA SER A 332 16.68 3.67 -7.77
C SER A 332 17.57 4.51 -6.86
N GLY A 333 17.00 5.01 -5.73
CA GLY A 333 17.73 5.82 -4.76
C GLY A 333 18.84 5.05 -4.06
N ALA A 334 18.61 3.81 -3.65
CA ALA A 334 19.63 2.95 -3.05
C ALA A 334 20.81 2.71 -4.02
N LEU A 335 20.52 2.38 -5.27
CA LEU A 335 21.56 2.18 -6.29
C LEU A 335 22.33 3.45 -6.61
N ARG A 336 21.68 4.61 -6.64
CA ARG A 336 22.33 5.92 -6.82
C ARG A 336 23.30 6.24 -5.68
N ASP A 337 22.81 6.09 -4.45
CA ASP A 337 23.56 6.50 -3.25
C ASP A 337 24.81 5.64 -3.04
N HIS A 338 24.80 4.38 -3.46
CA HIS A 338 25.97 3.53 -3.51
C HIS A 338 26.82 3.69 -4.79
N ALA A 339 26.48 4.65 -5.66
CA ALA A 339 27.11 4.82 -6.98
C ALA A 339 27.12 3.52 -7.82
N ARG A 340 26.16 2.63 -7.58
CA ARG A 340 26.03 1.36 -8.28
C ARG A 340 25.39 1.53 -9.66
N ALA A 341 24.49 2.51 -9.79
CA ALA A 341 23.85 2.87 -11.05
C ALA A 341 23.92 4.36 -11.32
N VAL A 342 23.86 4.71 -12.61
CA VAL A 342 23.63 6.08 -13.06
C VAL A 342 22.15 6.24 -13.36
N LEU A 343 21.47 7.15 -12.63
CA LEU A 343 20.08 7.49 -12.90
C LEU A 343 19.98 8.53 -13.99
N VAL A 344 19.12 8.27 -14.98
CA VAL A 344 18.90 9.15 -16.14
C VAL A 344 17.40 9.42 -16.29
N GLY A 345 17.04 10.67 -16.59
CA GLY A 345 15.66 11.05 -16.88
C GLY A 345 15.21 12.30 -16.14
N ASP A 346 14.06 12.26 -15.50
CA ASP A 346 13.50 13.36 -14.71
C ASP A 346 13.36 12.97 -13.23
N LYS A 347 13.15 13.97 -12.39
CA LYS A 347 12.93 13.78 -10.95
C LYS A 347 11.71 12.88 -10.71
N SER A 348 11.84 11.90 -9.78
CA SER A 348 10.77 10.98 -9.43
C SER A 348 9.63 11.68 -8.64
N TYR A 349 8.56 10.94 -8.37
CA TYR A 349 7.31 11.45 -7.79
C TYR A 349 7.45 12.03 -6.37
N GLY A 350 8.17 11.34 -5.49
CA GLY A 350 8.32 11.75 -4.09
C GLY A 350 7.33 11.09 -3.12
N LYS A 351 7.01 9.81 -3.29
CA LYS A 351 6.17 9.03 -2.36
C LYS A 351 7.06 8.18 -1.44
N GLY A 352 7.49 8.77 -0.33
CA GLY A 352 8.38 8.11 0.65
C GLY A 352 7.73 7.89 2.01
N SER A 353 6.42 7.68 2.07
CA SER A 353 5.64 7.49 3.29
C SER A 353 5.16 6.05 3.46
N VAL A 354 5.16 5.59 4.73
CA VAL A 354 4.62 4.31 5.15
C VAL A 354 3.24 4.52 5.74
N GLN A 355 2.23 3.79 5.26
CA GLN A 355 0.90 3.80 5.82
C GLN A 355 0.72 2.58 6.72
N SER A 356 0.30 2.81 7.98
CA SER A 356 -0.21 1.78 8.87
C SER A 356 -1.72 1.77 8.81
N VAL A 357 -2.31 0.59 8.76
CA VAL A 357 -3.76 0.40 8.78
C VAL A 357 -4.15 -0.12 10.16
N TYR A 358 -5.11 0.57 10.77
CA TYR A 358 -5.68 0.22 12.07
C TYR A 358 -7.16 -0.12 11.85
N SER A 359 -7.61 -1.25 12.40
CA SER A 359 -9.02 -1.62 12.45
C SER A 359 -9.58 -1.37 13.84
N PHE A 360 -10.81 -0.88 13.91
CA PHE A 360 -11.55 -0.65 15.15
C PHE A 360 -12.61 -1.72 15.38
N PRO A 361 -13.06 -1.92 16.65
CA PRO A 361 -14.01 -2.99 16.99
C PRO A 361 -15.39 -2.84 16.34
N ASP A 362 -15.77 -1.63 15.97
CA ASP A 362 -17.02 -1.25 15.29
C ASP A 362 -16.98 -1.43 13.77
N GLY A 363 -15.81 -1.83 13.25
CA GLY A 363 -15.58 -2.12 11.83
C GLY A 363 -14.91 -0.99 11.06
N ASP A 364 -14.79 0.19 11.67
CA ASP A 364 -14.08 1.33 11.05
C ASP A 364 -12.61 1.01 10.81
N GLY A 365 -12.00 1.75 9.89
CA GLY A 365 -10.58 1.68 9.58
C GLY A 365 -9.89 3.04 9.61
N LEU A 366 -8.61 3.03 9.96
CA LEU A 366 -7.74 4.20 9.85
C LEU A 366 -6.46 3.83 9.11
N LYS A 367 -6.27 4.37 7.92
CA LYS A 367 -5.01 4.36 7.20
C LYS A 367 -4.26 5.64 7.56
N LEU A 368 -3.10 5.51 8.19
CA LEU A 368 -2.34 6.66 8.71
C LEU A 368 -0.89 6.59 8.26
N THR A 369 -0.35 7.69 7.79
CA THR A 369 1.09 7.84 7.57
C THR A 369 1.82 7.79 8.91
N SER A 370 2.49 6.66 9.18
CA SER A 370 3.13 6.36 10.46
C SER A 370 4.64 6.48 10.43
N ALA A 371 5.26 6.30 9.26
CA ALA A 371 6.71 6.40 9.08
C ALA A 371 7.05 6.97 7.70
N ARG A 372 8.33 7.24 7.50
CA ARG A 372 8.90 7.67 6.24
C ARG A 372 10.12 6.82 5.88
N TYR A 373 10.37 6.72 4.60
CA TYR A 373 11.56 6.10 4.07
C TYR A 373 12.68 7.12 3.92
N LEU A 374 13.87 6.74 4.38
CA LEU A 374 15.12 7.45 4.13
C LEU A 374 16.01 6.58 3.27
N LEU A 375 16.65 7.17 2.28
CA LEU A 375 17.68 6.55 1.45
C LEU A 375 18.98 6.39 2.25
N PRO A 376 19.95 5.60 1.78
CA PRO A 376 21.26 5.45 2.43
C PRO A 376 21.99 6.77 2.72
N SER A 377 21.81 7.77 1.87
CA SER A 377 22.31 9.15 2.10
C SER A 377 21.65 9.87 3.27
N GLY A 378 20.57 9.34 3.83
CA GLY A 378 19.71 10.01 4.81
C GLY A 378 18.66 10.94 4.20
N GLU A 379 18.60 11.06 2.86
CA GLU A 379 17.57 11.85 2.19
C GLU A 379 16.18 11.22 2.38
N ALA A 380 15.18 12.05 2.73
CA ALA A 380 13.79 11.62 2.75
C ALA A 380 13.21 11.69 1.33
N ILE A 381 12.62 10.60 0.88
CA ILE A 381 11.95 10.52 -0.42
C ILE A 381 10.68 11.38 -0.42
N ASN A 382 9.94 11.39 0.71
CA ASN A 382 8.61 11.99 0.78
C ASN A 382 8.60 13.49 0.49
N GLY A 383 7.84 13.89 -0.54
CA GLY A 383 7.74 15.27 -1.03
C GLY A 383 8.96 15.76 -1.81
N THR A 384 10.09 15.05 -1.74
CA THR A 384 11.35 15.44 -2.40
C THR A 384 11.57 14.68 -3.70
N GLY A 385 11.31 13.37 -3.71
CA GLY A 385 11.64 12.47 -4.81
C GLY A 385 13.15 12.19 -4.93
N VAL A 386 13.49 11.34 -5.89
CA VAL A 386 14.88 10.98 -6.23
C VAL A 386 15.29 11.78 -7.46
N TYR A 387 16.40 12.51 -7.36
CA TYR A 387 16.96 13.24 -8.49
C TYR A 387 17.86 12.34 -9.33
N PRO A 388 17.74 12.39 -10.68
CA PRO A 388 18.64 11.66 -11.55
C PRO A 388 20.05 12.28 -11.53
N ASN A 389 21.07 11.46 -11.86
CA ASN A 389 22.44 11.94 -12.08
C ASN A 389 22.55 12.73 -13.40
N VAL A 390 21.74 12.35 -14.38
CA VAL A 390 21.67 13.01 -15.70
C VAL A 390 20.22 13.34 -16.00
N THR A 391 19.89 14.61 -16.01
CA THR A 391 18.55 15.10 -16.38
C THR A 391 18.38 15.11 -17.89
N VAL A 392 17.26 14.57 -18.36
CA VAL A 392 16.86 14.60 -19.78
C VAL A 392 15.49 15.25 -19.86
N GLU A 393 15.44 16.46 -20.41
CA GLU A 393 14.17 17.15 -20.65
C GLU A 393 13.38 16.41 -21.75
N ARG A 394 12.09 16.17 -21.50
CA ARG A 394 11.22 15.69 -22.59
C ARG A 394 11.09 16.79 -23.62
N SER A 395 11.48 16.51 -24.87
CA SER A 395 11.08 17.37 -25.99
C SER A 395 9.54 17.33 -26.08
N THR A 396 8.91 18.46 -25.79
CA THR A 396 7.46 18.70 -25.95
C THR A 396 7.01 18.50 -27.38
#